data_01681a481157bf5184248b09adb55ff6
#
_entry.id   01681a481157bf5184248b09adb55ff6
#
_cell.length_a   1.000
_cell.length_b   1.000
_cell.length_c   1.000
_cell.angle_alpha   90.00
_cell.angle_beta   90.00
_cell.angle_gamma   90.00
#
_symmetry.space_group_name_H-M   'P 1'
#
loop_
_entity.id
_entity.type
_entity.pdbx_description
1 polymer ?
#
loop_
_entity_poly.entity_id
_entity_poly.type
_entity_poly.pdbx_seq_one_letter_code
_entity_poly.pdbx_strand_id
1 'polypeptide(L)'
;LGLMYEPGIYAGIDELKDVARLCEKYDRPMTVHPRACSAVSMTYPLLGRPHLLRALDELVEIASGTKMKLHYSHAIFVGRRSFRCKDELLEILHGLKKKGVDIGFDIYSELLGVSVITVVLPAWYQALSPDQKRHWFNKLKLSILIKATIILLGFGWDDIQIAYIGPGHEGYEGKSVSQIAKEMGKSCLDAYLDLCEMSDFKGRVNMGPYSTPEIVSELSKDERCLY
;
A
#
# COMPACT_ATOMS: atom_id res chain seq x y z
N LEU A 1 4.90 -13.69 2.70
CA LEU A 1 3.82 -13.30 3.63
C LEU A 1 3.25 -11.94 3.24
N GLY A 2 1.91 -11.78 3.27
CA GLY A 2 1.24 -10.50 3.07
C GLY A 2 0.61 -10.04 4.38
N LEU A 3 1.24 -9.07 5.06
CA LEU A 3 0.76 -8.62 6.37
C LEU A 3 -0.25 -7.46 6.30
N MET A 4 -0.51 -6.92 5.11
CA MET A 4 -1.46 -5.82 4.91
C MET A 4 -2.89 -6.32 4.59
N TYR A 5 -3.05 -7.57 4.19
CA TYR A 5 -4.31 -8.15 3.73
C TYR A 5 -4.54 -9.56 4.31
N GLU A 6 -5.76 -10.04 4.19
CA GLU A 6 -6.15 -11.36 4.70
C GLU A 6 -5.40 -12.52 4.00
N PRO A 7 -5.04 -13.58 4.74
CA PRO A 7 -5.23 -13.76 6.18
C PRO A 7 -4.13 -13.13 7.04
N GLY A 8 -2.99 -12.70 6.46
CA GLY A 8 -1.80 -12.26 7.19
C GLY A 8 -1.99 -11.03 8.06
N ILE A 9 -3.02 -10.19 7.78
CA ILE A 9 -3.33 -9.01 8.60
C ILE A 9 -3.71 -9.39 10.05
N TYR A 10 -4.18 -10.61 10.27
CA TYR A 10 -4.56 -11.13 11.59
C TYR A 10 -3.44 -11.89 12.29
N ALA A 11 -2.32 -12.16 11.60
CA ALA A 11 -1.19 -12.88 12.19
C ALA A 11 -0.57 -12.09 13.34
N GLY A 12 -0.44 -12.74 14.48
CA GLY A 12 0.23 -12.21 15.66
C GLY A 12 1.75 -12.30 15.56
N ILE A 13 2.45 -11.51 16.36
CA ILE A 13 3.91 -11.45 16.34
C ILE A 13 4.56 -12.81 16.67
N ASP A 14 3.98 -13.58 17.59
CA ASP A 14 4.51 -14.88 17.99
C ASP A 14 4.39 -15.91 16.86
N GLU A 15 3.25 -15.93 16.15
CA GLU A 15 3.06 -16.75 14.95
C GLU A 15 4.10 -16.39 13.87
N LEU A 16 4.34 -15.10 13.65
CA LEU A 16 5.32 -14.63 12.67
C LEU A 16 6.75 -15.00 13.07
N LYS A 17 7.08 -14.97 14.36
CA LYS A 17 8.35 -15.48 14.89
C LYS A 17 8.52 -16.98 14.69
N ASP A 18 7.45 -17.77 14.83
CA ASP A 18 7.50 -19.20 14.54
C ASP A 18 7.73 -19.48 13.06
N VAL A 19 7.09 -18.71 12.16
CA VAL A 19 7.37 -18.80 10.72
C VAL A 19 8.83 -18.42 10.42
N ALA A 20 9.37 -17.38 11.06
CA ALA A 20 10.78 -17.00 10.91
C ALA A 20 11.74 -18.13 11.31
N ARG A 21 11.49 -18.79 12.44
CA ARG A 21 12.28 -19.97 12.90
C ARG A 21 12.18 -21.14 11.91
N LEU A 22 11.00 -21.37 11.32
CA LEU A 22 10.84 -22.39 10.26
C LEU A 22 11.64 -22.03 9.01
N CYS A 23 11.62 -20.77 8.58
CA CYS A 23 12.41 -20.29 7.45
C CYS A 23 13.90 -20.50 7.70
N GLU A 24 14.40 -20.16 8.89
CA GLU A 24 15.79 -20.39 9.31
C GLU A 24 16.12 -21.89 9.30
N LYS A 25 15.28 -22.72 9.93
CA LYS A 25 15.47 -24.18 10.03
C LYS A 25 15.63 -24.86 8.66
N TYR A 26 14.88 -24.39 7.67
CA TYR A 26 14.89 -24.96 6.32
C TYR A 26 15.73 -24.17 5.32
N ASP A 27 16.50 -23.19 5.78
CA ASP A 27 17.31 -22.29 4.95
C ASP A 27 16.49 -21.66 3.79
N ARG A 28 15.31 -21.13 4.12
CA ARG A 28 14.42 -20.49 3.15
C ARG A 28 14.24 -19.00 3.48
N PRO A 29 14.21 -18.14 2.45
CA PRO A 29 13.92 -16.72 2.69
C PRO A 29 12.46 -16.53 3.10
N MET A 30 12.22 -15.58 4.01
CA MET A 30 10.90 -15.07 4.32
C MET A 30 10.69 -13.76 3.57
N THR A 31 9.93 -13.80 2.49
CA THR A 31 9.54 -12.60 1.73
C THR A 31 8.29 -11.99 2.33
N VAL A 32 8.32 -10.70 2.64
CA VAL A 32 7.25 -10.03 3.39
C VAL A 32 6.77 -8.76 2.69
N HIS A 33 5.49 -8.73 2.34
CA HIS A 33 4.75 -7.49 2.13
C HIS A 33 4.42 -6.90 3.51
N PRO A 34 4.97 -5.75 3.90
CA PRO A 34 4.84 -5.22 5.26
C PRO A 34 3.38 -4.84 5.58
N ARG A 35 3.08 -4.68 6.86
CA ARG A 35 1.74 -4.34 7.34
C ARG A 35 1.30 -2.91 6.96
N ALA A 36 2.24 -2.02 6.64
CA ALA A 36 1.98 -0.68 6.12
C ALA A 36 3.12 -0.20 5.22
N CYS A 37 2.76 0.45 4.10
CA CYS A 37 3.67 1.09 3.15
C CYS A 37 3.50 2.62 3.11
N SER A 38 2.78 3.19 4.05
CA SER A 38 2.49 4.63 4.13
C SER A 38 2.75 5.19 5.52
N ALA A 39 2.92 6.51 5.59
CA ALA A 39 3.07 7.20 6.87
C ALA A 39 1.84 7.07 7.77
N VAL A 40 0.66 6.87 7.17
CA VAL A 40 -0.63 6.67 7.88
C VAL A 40 -1.39 5.54 7.20
N SER A 41 -1.89 4.59 7.96
CA SER A 41 -2.74 3.48 7.49
C SER A 41 -3.83 3.20 8.52
N MET A 42 -4.80 2.37 8.17
CA MET A 42 -5.84 1.93 9.10
C MET A 42 -5.38 0.79 10.03
N THR A 43 -4.16 0.30 9.85
CA THR A 43 -3.63 -0.88 10.57
C THR A 43 -3.12 -0.55 11.96
N TYR A 44 -2.62 0.69 12.16
CA TYR A 44 -2.07 1.15 13.43
C TYR A 44 -2.83 2.37 13.97
N PRO A 45 -2.76 2.68 15.27
CA PRO A 45 -3.28 3.91 15.83
C PRO A 45 -2.69 5.14 15.12
N LEU A 46 -3.52 6.15 14.83
CA LEU A 46 -3.15 7.32 14.03
C LEU A 46 -2.03 8.18 14.64
N LEU A 47 -1.84 8.11 15.96
CA LEU A 47 -0.83 8.88 16.67
C LEU A 47 0.46 8.06 16.83
N GLY A 48 1.59 8.73 16.67
CA GLY A 48 2.92 8.16 16.90
C GLY A 48 3.82 8.14 15.66
N ARG A 49 4.73 7.16 15.65
CA ARG A 49 5.69 6.95 14.56
C ARG A 49 4.99 6.61 13.23
N PRO A 50 5.51 7.05 12.07
CA PRO A 50 4.97 6.68 10.78
C PRO A 50 4.74 5.19 10.63
N HIS A 51 3.57 4.79 10.10
CA HIS A 51 3.12 3.39 10.13
C HIS A 51 4.02 2.46 9.33
N LEU A 52 4.59 2.92 8.21
CA LEU A 52 5.56 2.11 7.46
C LEU A 52 6.82 1.79 8.29
N LEU A 53 7.26 2.73 9.16
CA LEU A 53 8.40 2.50 10.05
C LEU A 53 8.02 1.57 11.22
N ARG A 54 6.78 1.64 11.72
CA ARG A 54 6.26 0.67 12.70
C ARG A 54 6.18 -0.74 12.12
N ALA A 55 5.78 -0.86 10.85
CA ALA A 55 5.78 -2.14 10.16
C ALA A 55 7.20 -2.72 10.00
N LEU A 56 8.20 -1.85 9.81
CA LEU A 56 9.61 -2.27 9.84
C LEU A 56 10.07 -2.69 11.24
N ASP A 57 9.69 -1.94 12.29
CA ASP A 57 9.98 -2.33 13.67
C ASP A 57 9.42 -3.73 13.99
N GLU A 58 8.22 -4.05 13.49
CA GLU A 58 7.63 -5.38 13.59
C GLU A 58 8.51 -6.44 12.91
N LEU A 59 9.04 -6.16 11.71
CA LEU A 59 9.95 -7.07 11.01
C LEU A 59 11.29 -7.23 11.75
N VAL A 60 11.81 -6.16 12.36
CA VAL A 60 12.99 -6.22 13.24
C VAL A 60 12.73 -7.14 14.42
N GLU A 61 11.55 -7.06 15.03
CA GLU A 61 11.16 -7.92 16.16
C GLU A 61 11.01 -9.39 15.73
N ILE A 62 10.37 -9.65 14.58
CA ILE A 62 10.21 -10.99 14.01
C ILE A 62 11.57 -11.63 13.70
N ALA A 63 12.51 -10.88 13.12
CA ALA A 63 13.82 -11.36 12.77
C ALA A 63 14.78 -11.47 13.98
N SER A 64 14.42 -10.86 15.10
CA SER A 64 15.30 -10.82 16.27
C SER A 64 15.62 -12.22 16.80
N GLY A 65 16.92 -12.49 17.02
CA GLY A 65 17.40 -13.78 17.53
C GLY A 65 17.41 -14.92 16.50
N THR A 66 17.16 -14.63 15.22
CA THR A 66 17.29 -15.58 14.11
C THR A 66 18.42 -15.18 13.15
N LYS A 67 18.91 -16.14 12.37
CA LYS A 67 19.81 -15.92 11.22
C LYS A 67 19.07 -16.14 9.90
N MET A 68 17.74 -15.88 9.91
CA MET A 68 16.91 -16.06 8.74
C MET A 68 17.31 -15.12 7.59
N LYS A 69 16.97 -15.54 6.37
CA LYS A 69 17.00 -14.68 5.19
C LYS A 69 15.68 -13.92 5.12
N LEU A 70 15.72 -12.60 5.22
CA LEU A 70 14.53 -11.74 5.16
C LEU A 70 14.54 -10.93 3.85
N HIS A 71 13.43 -10.96 3.13
CA HIS A 71 13.24 -10.10 1.97
C HIS A 71 12.05 -9.15 2.21
N TYR A 72 12.35 -7.86 2.27
CA TYR A 72 11.36 -6.80 2.37
C TYR A 72 10.85 -6.45 0.97
N SER A 73 9.64 -6.90 0.64
CA SER A 73 9.07 -6.69 -0.68
C SER A 73 8.71 -5.25 -0.94
N HIS A 74 9.03 -4.79 -2.13
CA HIS A 74 8.69 -3.49 -2.70
C HIS A 74 8.80 -2.34 -1.70
N ALA A 75 10.02 -1.85 -1.45
CA ALA A 75 10.27 -0.68 -0.62
C ALA A 75 9.65 0.58 -1.28
N ILE A 76 8.35 0.74 -1.08
CA ILE A 76 7.52 1.83 -1.61
C ILE A 76 7.03 2.75 -0.49
N PHE A 77 6.69 3.97 -0.87
CA PHE A 77 6.25 5.02 0.05
C PHE A 77 4.90 5.56 -0.43
N VAL A 78 3.80 4.91 -0.02
CA VAL A 78 2.47 5.28 -0.50
C VAL A 78 2.09 6.68 -0.02
N GLY A 79 1.97 7.60 -1.01
CA GLY A 79 1.68 9.01 -0.80
C GLY A 79 2.90 9.87 -0.47
N ARG A 80 2.91 11.11 -0.96
CA ARG A 80 4.06 12.06 -0.88
C ARG A 80 4.56 12.29 0.54
N ARG A 81 3.67 12.21 1.55
CA ARG A 81 4.06 12.39 2.96
C ARG A 81 4.86 11.24 3.52
N SER A 82 4.89 10.09 2.85
CA SER A 82 5.67 8.92 3.25
C SER A 82 7.13 9.00 2.80
N PHE A 83 7.47 9.84 1.80
CA PHE A 83 8.82 9.96 1.25
C PHE A 83 9.88 10.35 2.29
N ARG A 84 9.50 11.12 3.30
CA ARG A 84 10.37 11.51 4.42
C ARG A 84 10.89 10.33 5.25
N CYS A 85 10.27 9.15 5.11
CA CYS A 85 10.66 7.97 5.89
C CYS A 85 11.77 7.15 5.22
N LYS A 86 12.24 7.54 4.03
CA LYS A 86 13.20 6.78 3.22
C LYS A 86 14.51 6.53 3.97
N ASP A 87 15.12 7.58 4.52
CA ASP A 87 16.43 7.47 5.16
C ASP A 87 16.37 6.57 6.39
N GLU A 88 15.35 6.75 7.23
CA GLU A 88 15.15 5.93 8.42
C GLU A 88 14.81 4.46 8.05
N LEU A 89 14.09 4.22 6.94
CA LEU A 89 13.87 2.87 6.41
C LEU A 89 15.22 2.19 6.07
N LEU A 90 16.09 2.87 5.32
CA LEU A 90 17.41 2.34 4.99
C LEU A 90 18.26 2.09 6.24
N GLU A 91 18.26 3.00 7.21
CA GLU A 91 18.97 2.84 8.47
C GLU A 91 18.52 1.58 9.23
N ILE A 92 17.22 1.31 9.27
CA ILE A 92 16.67 0.10 9.91
C ILE A 92 17.13 -1.16 9.18
N LEU A 93 17.04 -1.18 7.84
CA LEU A 93 17.51 -2.32 7.03
C LEU A 93 19.01 -2.57 7.21
N HIS A 94 19.83 -1.50 7.23
CA HIS A 94 21.26 -1.59 7.53
C HIS A 94 21.51 -2.10 8.97
N GLY A 95 20.68 -1.68 9.91
CA GLY A 95 20.75 -2.11 11.31
C GLY A 95 20.50 -3.61 11.46
N LEU A 96 19.57 -4.19 10.69
CA LEU A 96 19.30 -5.63 10.66
C LEU A 96 20.52 -6.42 10.15
N LYS A 97 21.13 -5.98 9.06
CA LYS A 97 22.37 -6.61 8.53
C LYS A 97 23.48 -6.62 9.57
N LYS A 98 23.70 -5.50 10.30
CA LYS A 98 24.71 -5.42 11.39
C LYS A 98 24.40 -6.39 12.53
N LYS A 99 23.14 -6.77 12.74
CA LYS A 99 22.71 -7.77 13.74
C LYS A 99 22.79 -9.20 13.22
N GLY A 100 23.28 -9.42 12.01
CA GLY A 100 23.48 -10.75 11.40
C GLY A 100 22.25 -11.30 10.66
N VAL A 101 21.22 -10.49 10.45
CA VAL A 101 20.08 -10.86 9.59
C VAL A 101 20.49 -10.67 8.12
N ASP A 102 20.34 -11.71 7.32
CA ASP A 102 20.54 -11.62 5.86
C ASP A 102 19.30 -10.96 5.24
N ILE A 103 19.38 -9.62 5.02
CA ILE A 103 18.27 -8.81 4.55
C ILE A 103 18.51 -8.28 3.14
N GLY A 104 17.53 -8.49 2.26
CA GLY A 104 17.39 -7.83 0.96
C GLY A 104 16.04 -7.15 0.82
N PHE A 105 15.90 -6.32 -0.17
CA PHE A 105 14.64 -5.69 -0.54
C PHE A 105 14.56 -5.49 -2.06
N ASP A 106 13.35 -5.32 -2.57
CA ASP A 106 13.09 -4.90 -3.95
C ASP A 106 12.31 -3.58 -3.98
N ILE A 107 12.29 -2.95 -5.14
CA ILE A 107 11.59 -1.68 -5.38
C ILE A 107 10.76 -1.78 -6.67
N TYR A 108 9.81 -0.88 -6.81
CA TYR A 108 9.21 -0.64 -8.13
C TYR A 108 10.13 0.26 -8.95
N SER A 109 10.38 -0.11 -10.21
CA SER A 109 11.04 0.76 -11.21
C SER A 109 10.13 1.92 -11.62
N GLU A 110 8.81 1.72 -11.52
CA GLU A 110 7.79 2.71 -11.83
C GLU A 110 7.37 3.50 -10.58
N LEU A 111 6.91 4.75 -10.80
CA LEU A 111 6.47 5.62 -9.71
C LEU A 111 5.02 5.34 -9.27
N LEU A 112 4.32 4.53 -10.01
CA LEU A 112 2.92 4.14 -9.78
C LEU A 112 2.85 2.63 -9.52
N GLY A 113 1.86 2.21 -8.77
CA GLY A 113 1.55 0.80 -8.57
C GLY A 113 0.14 0.46 -9.07
N VAL A 114 -0.03 -0.76 -9.56
CA VAL A 114 -1.34 -1.28 -9.97
C VAL A 114 -2.08 -1.84 -8.76
N SER A 115 -3.36 -1.51 -8.62
CA SER A 115 -4.22 -2.06 -7.58
C SER A 115 -5.62 -2.35 -8.10
N VAL A 116 -6.42 -3.02 -7.26
CA VAL A 116 -7.86 -3.19 -7.53
C VAL A 116 -8.58 -1.86 -7.36
N ILE A 117 -9.61 -1.61 -8.17
CA ILE A 117 -10.36 -0.34 -8.11
C ILE A 117 -11.01 -0.11 -6.72
N THR A 118 -11.26 -1.15 -5.96
CA THR A 118 -11.85 -1.04 -4.61
C THR A 118 -10.85 -0.63 -3.52
N VAL A 119 -9.56 -0.49 -3.82
CA VAL A 119 -8.49 -0.19 -2.84
C VAL A 119 -8.72 1.10 -2.04
N VAL A 120 -9.38 2.08 -2.63
CA VAL A 120 -9.72 3.36 -1.96
C VAL A 120 -10.95 3.23 -1.05
N LEU A 121 -11.75 2.19 -1.25
CA LEU A 121 -12.99 2.00 -0.50
C LEU A 121 -12.72 1.22 0.79
N PRO A 122 -13.10 1.74 1.96
CA PRO A 122 -12.91 1.03 3.23
C PRO A 122 -13.79 -0.23 3.30
N ALA A 123 -13.34 -1.23 4.04
CA ALA A 123 -14.02 -2.53 4.15
C ALA A 123 -15.49 -2.40 4.57
N TRP A 124 -15.78 -1.49 5.53
CA TRP A 124 -17.16 -1.25 5.95
C TRP A 124 -18.07 -0.81 4.81
N TYR A 125 -17.56 0.01 3.84
CA TYR A 125 -18.34 0.46 2.70
C TYR A 125 -18.50 -0.65 1.66
N GLN A 126 -17.45 -1.43 1.42
CA GLN A 126 -17.49 -2.57 0.50
C GLN A 126 -18.53 -3.62 0.94
N ALA A 127 -18.68 -3.85 2.25
CA ALA A 127 -19.64 -4.79 2.84
C ALA A 127 -21.11 -4.36 2.76
N LEU A 128 -21.41 -3.09 2.41
CA LEU A 128 -22.78 -2.59 2.30
C LEU A 128 -23.51 -3.18 1.08
N SER A 129 -24.84 -3.37 1.21
CA SER A 129 -25.71 -3.66 0.06
C SER A 129 -25.72 -2.52 -0.95
N PRO A 130 -26.11 -2.74 -2.22
CA PRO A 130 -26.20 -1.68 -3.23
C PRO A 130 -27.04 -0.48 -2.77
N ASP A 131 -28.20 -0.71 -2.13
CA ASP A 131 -29.06 0.36 -1.63
C ASP A 131 -28.41 1.15 -0.50
N GLN A 132 -27.72 0.46 0.42
CA GLN A 132 -26.98 1.10 1.50
C GLN A 132 -25.81 1.95 0.97
N LYS A 133 -25.11 1.48 -0.09
CA LYS A 133 -24.04 2.26 -0.74
C LYS A 133 -24.56 3.57 -1.34
N ARG A 134 -25.77 3.58 -1.90
CA ARG A 134 -26.40 4.77 -2.47
C ARG A 134 -26.98 5.72 -1.43
N HIS A 135 -27.18 5.27 -0.18
CA HIS A 135 -27.75 6.09 0.88
C HIS A 135 -26.85 7.29 1.19
N TRP A 136 -27.42 8.50 1.23
CA TRP A 136 -26.68 9.75 1.36
C TRP A 136 -25.75 9.81 2.57
N PHE A 137 -26.17 9.25 3.71
CA PHE A 137 -25.38 9.24 4.94
C PHE A 137 -24.10 8.42 4.80
N ASN A 138 -24.15 7.25 4.15
CA ASN A 138 -22.99 6.41 3.90
C ASN A 138 -22.03 7.06 2.89
N LYS A 139 -22.57 7.74 1.87
CA LYS A 139 -21.78 8.55 0.93
C LYS A 139 -21.09 9.73 1.63
N LEU A 140 -21.77 10.42 2.54
CA LEU A 140 -21.19 11.52 3.31
C LEU A 140 -20.05 11.01 4.20
N LYS A 141 -20.29 9.93 4.96
CA LYS A 141 -19.27 9.30 5.80
C LYS A 141 -18.04 8.88 4.98
N LEU A 142 -18.26 8.26 3.82
CA LEU A 142 -17.20 7.88 2.89
C LEU A 142 -16.42 9.10 2.39
N SER A 143 -17.12 10.16 1.98
CA SER A 143 -16.50 11.41 1.49
C SER A 143 -15.57 12.04 2.53
N ILE A 144 -16.02 12.11 3.79
CA ILE A 144 -15.20 12.65 4.89
C ILE A 144 -13.93 11.80 5.07
N LEU A 145 -14.08 10.48 5.11
CA LEU A 145 -12.96 9.56 5.32
C LEU A 145 -11.95 9.65 4.16
N ILE A 146 -12.41 9.64 2.91
CA ILE A 146 -11.53 9.73 1.75
C ILE A 146 -10.80 11.08 1.71
N LYS A 147 -11.51 12.20 1.98
CA LYS A 147 -10.86 13.52 2.06
C LYS A 147 -9.76 13.55 3.13
N ALA A 148 -10.03 13.00 4.30
CA ALA A 148 -9.03 12.88 5.37
C ALA A 148 -7.82 12.05 4.92
N THR A 149 -8.07 10.91 4.28
CA THR A 149 -7.01 10.00 3.76
C THR A 149 -6.16 10.70 2.70
N ILE A 150 -6.76 11.40 1.74
CA ILE A 150 -6.07 12.20 0.73
C ILE A 150 -5.13 13.22 1.37
N ILE A 151 -5.63 13.96 2.37
CA ILE A 151 -4.82 14.95 3.08
C ILE A 151 -3.67 14.28 3.85
N LEU A 152 -3.96 13.19 4.54
CA LEU A 152 -2.98 12.49 5.38
C LEU A 152 -1.88 11.78 4.57
N LEU A 153 -2.19 11.26 3.39
CA LEU A 153 -1.24 10.56 2.52
C LEU A 153 -0.54 11.51 1.54
N GLY A 154 -1.16 12.64 1.21
CA GLY A 154 -0.63 13.58 0.23
C GLY A 154 -0.73 13.08 -1.21
N PHE A 155 -1.79 12.37 -1.55
CA PHE A 155 -2.17 12.06 -2.93
C PHE A 155 -3.68 12.24 -3.10
N GLY A 156 -4.15 12.37 -4.35
CA GLY A 156 -5.55 12.68 -4.62
C GLY A 156 -6.10 11.99 -5.87
N TRP A 157 -7.24 12.48 -6.32
CA TRP A 157 -7.94 11.90 -7.47
C TRP A 157 -7.21 12.06 -8.80
N ASP A 158 -6.28 13.00 -8.91
CA ASP A 158 -5.39 13.15 -10.07
C ASP A 158 -4.30 12.06 -10.12
N ASP A 159 -3.98 11.51 -8.96
CA ASP A 159 -2.96 10.48 -8.77
C ASP A 159 -3.53 9.04 -8.93
N ILE A 160 -4.81 8.90 -9.26
CA ILE A 160 -5.49 7.62 -9.50
C ILE A 160 -5.94 7.58 -10.94
N GLN A 161 -5.34 6.72 -11.74
CA GLN A 161 -5.67 6.51 -13.17
C GLN A 161 -6.38 5.18 -13.35
N ILE A 162 -7.34 5.12 -14.25
CA ILE A 162 -7.98 3.86 -14.61
C ILE A 162 -7.03 3.06 -15.51
N ALA A 163 -6.61 1.89 -15.04
CA ALA A 163 -5.79 0.97 -15.82
C ALA A 163 -6.63 -0.03 -16.62
N TYR A 164 -7.78 -0.43 -16.07
CA TYR A 164 -8.74 -1.31 -16.74
C TYR A 164 -10.12 -1.14 -16.11
N ILE A 165 -11.14 -1.06 -16.94
CA ILE A 165 -12.52 -0.83 -16.46
C ILE A 165 -13.52 -1.86 -17.00
N GLY A 166 -13.13 -2.65 -17.99
CA GLY A 166 -13.97 -3.65 -18.62
C GLY A 166 -14.44 -3.25 -20.02
N PRO A 167 -14.97 -4.23 -20.77
CA PRO A 167 -15.37 -4.02 -22.17
C PRO A 167 -16.45 -2.94 -22.30
N GLY A 168 -16.30 -2.10 -23.31
CA GLY A 168 -17.24 -1.01 -23.65
C GLY A 168 -17.00 0.29 -22.88
N HIS A 169 -16.00 0.34 -22.01
CA HIS A 169 -15.64 1.51 -21.20
C HIS A 169 -14.17 1.93 -21.37
N GLU A 170 -13.47 1.41 -22.37
CA GLU A 170 -12.03 1.62 -22.63
C GLU A 170 -11.67 3.10 -22.78
N GLY A 171 -12.65 3.94 -23.13
CA GLY A 171 -12.45 5.40 -23.22
C GLY A 171 -12.06 6.09 -21.92
N TYR A 172 -12.18 5.41 -20.77
CA TYR A 172 -11.74 5.92 -19.46
C TYR A 172 -10.32 5.46 -19.10
N GLU A 173 -9.79 4.45 -19.77
CA GLU A 173 -8.45 3.91 -19.46
C GLU A 173 -7.36 4.95 -19.78
N GLY A 174 -6.36 5.04 -18.89
CA GLY A 174 -5.31 6.04 -18.95
C GLY A 174 -5.68 7.42 -18.39
N LYS A 175 -6.97 7.70 -18.11
CA LYS A 175 -7.41 8.96 -17.54
C LYS A 175 -7.40 8.91 -16.01
N SER A 176 -7.11 10.07 -15.37
CA SER A 176 -7.29 10.19 -13.93
C SER A 176 -8.77 10.29 -13.54
N VAL A 177 -9.09 9.93 -12.30
CA VAL A 177 -10.45 10.07 -11.77
C VAL A 177 -10.93 11.52 -11.83
N SER A 178 -10.05 12.51 -11.64
CA SER A 178 -10.38 13.93 -11.77
C SER A 178 -10.77 14.31 -13.21
N GLN A 179 -10.08 13.78 -14.22
CA GLN A 179 -10.41 14.01 -15.62
C GLN A 179 -11.77 13.42 -15.97
N ILE A 180 -12.01 12.17 -15.57
CA ILE A 180 -13.27 11.47 -15.79
C ILE A 180 -14.42 12.18 -15.07
N ALA A 181 -14.22 12.63 -13.85
CA ALA A 181 -15.22 13.37 -13.10
C ALA A 181 -15.65 14.66 -13.83
N LYS A 182 -14.71 15.39 -14.44
CA LYS A 182 -15.00 16.57 -15.28
C LYS A 182 -15.81 16.19 -16.51
N GLU A 183 -15.45 15.12 -17.21
CA GLU A 183 -16.17 14.63 -18.38
C GLU A 183 -17.60 14.20 -18.03
N MET A 184 -17.79 13.57 -16.88
CA MET A 184 -19.10 13.14 -16.39
C MET A 184 -19.93 14.27 -15.79
N GLY A 185 -19.34 15.45 -15.50
CA GLY A 185 -20.00 16.54 -14.77
C GLY A 185 -20.37 16.15 -13.31
N LYS A 186 -19.55 15.31 -12.66
CA LYS A 186 -19.77 14.76 -11.33
C LYS A 186 -18.65 15.14 -10.36
N SER A 187 -18.89 14.91 -9.05
CA SER A 187 -17.80 14.91 -8.08
C SER A 187 -16.83 13.74 -8.34
N CYS A 188 -15.55 13.88 -7.97
CA CYS A 188 -14.58 12.78 -8.13
C CYS A 188 -15.02 11.51 -7.40
N LEU A 189 -15.64 11.63 -6.22
CA LEU A 189 -16.17 10.49 -5.49
C LEU A 189 -17.30 9.80 -6.25
N ASP A 190 -18.27 10.57 -6.77
CA ASP A 190 -19.39 10.00 -7.51
C ASP A 190 -18.92 9.33 -8.80
N ALA A 191 -18.02 9.98 -9.55
CA ALA A 191 -17.40 9.39 -10.73
C ALA A 191 -16.64 8.09 -10.40
N TYR A 192 -15.90 8.07 -9.30
CA TYR A 192 -15.18 6.88 -8.85
C TYR A 192 -16.12 5.72 -8.48
N LEU A 193 -17.24 6.02 -7.81
CA LEU A 193 -18.25 5.01 -7.48
C LEU A 193 -18.91 4.45 -8.74
N ASP A 194 -19.22 5.31 -9.71
CA ASP A 194 -19.76 4.86 -11.01
C ASP A 194 -18.75 3.93 -11.74
N LEU A 195 -17.46 4.28 -11.74
CA LEU A 195 -16.40 3.45 -12.32
C LEU A 195 -16.29 2.09 -11.60
N CYS A 196 -16.44 2.07 -10.28
CA CYS A 196 -16.52 0.81 -9.54
C CYS A 196 -17.71 -0.05 -9.98
N GLU A 197 -18.90 0.57 -10.14
CA GLU A 197 -20.10 -0.14 -10.60
C GLU A 197 -19.96 -0.61 -12.05
N MET A 198 -19.46 0.23 -12.98
CA MET A 198 -19.21 -0.11 -14.38
C MET A 198 -18.31 -1.33 -14.55
N SER A 199 -17.30 -1.47 -13.68
CA SER A 199 -16.36 -2.60 -13.72
C SER A 199 -16.81 -3.80 -12.89
N ASP A 200 -18.03 -3.82 -12.36
CA ASP A 200 -18.49 -4.82 -11.38
C ASP A 200 -17.48 -4.98 -10.22
N PHE A 201 -16.91 -3.86 -9.76
CA PHE A 201 -15.86 -3.79 -8.73
C PHE A 201 -14.59 -4.60 -9.05
N LYS A 202 -14.37 -4.97 -10.32
CA LYS A 202 -13.21 -5.76 -10.79
C LYS A 202 -12.17 -4.95 -11.54
N GLY A 203 -12.40 -3.65 -11.72
CA GLY A 203 -11.49 -2.72 -12.39
C GLY A 203 -10.09 -2.69 -11.76
N ARG A 204 -9.16 -2.10 -12.50
CA ARG A 204 -7.79 -1.88 -12.04
C ARG A 204 -7.46 -0.39 -12.13
N VAL A 205 -6.68 0.07 -11.19
CA VAL A 205 -6.19 1.44 -11.14
C VAL A 205 -4.66 1.45 -11.03
N ASN A 206 -4.03 2.39 -11.71
CA ASN A 206 -2.68 2.82 -11.42
C ASN A 206 -2.77 3.94 -10.40
N MET A 207 -2.07 3.84 -9.29
CA MET A 207 -2.11 4.87 -8.25
C MET A 207 -0.72 5.15 -7.70
N GLY A 208 -0.51 6.39 -7.27
CA GLY A 208 0.75 6.85 -6.71
C GLY A 208 0.67 8.33 -6.36
N PRO A 209 1.82 8.99 -6.16
CA PRO A 209 3.14 8.40 -6.30
C PRO A 209 3.51 7.49 -5.13
N TYR A 210 4.23 6.40 -5.44
CA TYR A 210 4.80 5.48 -4.48
C TYR A 210 6.30 5.71 -4.27
N SER A 211 6.90 6.54 -5.12
CA SER A 211 8.30 6.93 -5.06
C SER A 211 8.52 8.21 -5.88
N THR A 212 9.78 8.65 -5.98
CA THR A 212 10.26 9.64 -6.95
C THR A 212 11.44 9.07 -7.73
N PRO A 213 11.81 9.63 -8.90
CA PRO A 213 12.98 9.17 -9.64
C PRO A 213 14.26 9.18 -8.79
N GLU A 214 14.41 10.18 -7.91
CA GLU A 214 15.55 10.30 -7.00
C GLU A 214 15.56 9.17 -5.97
N ILE A 215 14.42 8.87 -5.35
CA ILE A 215 14.28 7.76 -4.38
C ILE A 215 14.57 6.43 -5.06
N VAL A 216 13.99 6.17 -6.25
CA VAL A 216 14.26 4.96 -7.03
C VAL A 216 15.75 4.85 -7.32
N SER A 217 16.38 5.93 -7.85
CA SER A 217 17.81 5.95 -8.15
C SER A 217 18.70 5.73 -6.94
N GLU A 218 18.29 6.19 -5.76
CA GLU A 218 19.05 6.02 -4.53
C GLU A 218 18.92 4.60 -3.98
N LEU A 219 17.69 4.10 -3.88
CA LEU A 219 17.44 2.75 -3.38
C LEU A 219 18.06 1.69 -4.28
N SER A 220 18.04 1.89 -5.60
CA SER A 220 18.62 0.95 -6.57
C SER A 220 20.14 0.82 -6.49
N LYS A 221 20.84 1.78 -5.90
CA LYS A 221 22.28 1.73 -5.66
C LYS A 221 22.66 0.96 -4.39
N ASP A 222 21.71 0.64 -3.55
CA ASP A 222 21.96 -0.13 -2.35
C ASP A 222 22.27 -1.59 -2.71
N GLU A 223 23.36 -2.13 -2.17
CA GLU A 223 23.85 -3.50 -2.46
C GLU A 223 22.84 -4.62 -2.12
N ARG A 224 21.80 -4.31 -1.35
CA ARG A 224 20.74 -5.25 -0.94
C ARG A 224 19.47 -5.12 -1.76
N CYS A 225 19.42 -4.12 -2.64
CA CYS A 225 18.32 -3.96 -3.55
C CYS A 225 18.40 -5.01 -4.65
N LEU A 226 17.36 -5.80 -4.79
CA LEU A 226 17.16 -6.72 -5.90
C LEU A 226 16.26 -6.07 -6.94
N TYR A 227 16.65 -6.14 -8.19
CA TYR A 227 15.89 -5.67 -9.35
C TYR A 227 15.11 -6.82 -9.98
#